data_f449ebafd3d58c459578ff1fe63d1389
#
_entry.id   f449ebafd3d58c459578ff1fe63d1389
#
_cell.length_a   1.000
_cell.length_b   1.000
_cell.length_c   1.000
_cell.angle_alpha   90.00
_cell.angle_beta   90.00
_cell.angle_gamma   90.00
#
_symmetry.space_group_name_H-M   'P 1'
#
loop_
_entity.id
_entity.type
_entity.pdbx_description
1 polymer ?
#
loop_
_entity_poly.entity_id
_entity_poly.type
_entity_poly.pdbx_seq_one_letter_code
_entity_poly.pdbx_strand_id
1 'polypeptide(L)'
;MRSGFISITSAFFITLSGCSNEYPVEPADLVFSGGQVFTSDPLKPAASALAVRGDTIVYVGDSAGLAPFIDNDTQQISIGDGLLIPGLMDSHTHVFNGSFADVGVNLSLADTREKLQLALETIRDTNPGNAPVYARGWQNHLFPKTGPTAAELDTIFGDRIVILGSVDGHSRWFSSRALREGGVTANTVDPQPGVSFFERDPLTNTPLGTGREKAGAELVERFIPGDQLAYQERFVAWLPRAAAAGLTSVFDAWAGAPSETDAYEIWRSLDQTGELTLRIFGSVREIDNASKIASRFKRFSEDFSGAMVRPEAVKLAADGVPEGHTAFLLTPYIDSHNEDFGQPMISKADLTSNIETYFSQDIPVHIHAIGGGAVRMSLDAIETARMGTGNDSVRATIAHMDFVHPEDIPRFSALNVTAQTSIQWAARDPSYFNIGSFVGMDKVENAYPVRSIMASGANQSFGADWPASAYLSTYKPLELIEAAVTRRLPGTPDMPARNIDQGVTVAEAIVAMTRNTAIQVGELDTLGSLTEGKRADLVLLKNNLFEIPQETISSTPVRMTVVNGQVVHRQ
;
A
#
# COMPACT_ATOMS: atom_id res chain seq x y z
N MET A 1 59.91 78.93 -14.41
CA MET A 1 58.94 79.00 -13.34
C MET A 1 57.89 77.92 -13.60
N ARG A 2 58.00 76.80 -12.99
CA ARG A 2 56.98 75.71 -13.03
C ARG A 2 56.65 75.30 -11.58
N SER A 3 55.50 75.65 -11.10
CA SER A 3 54.97 75.29 -9.78
C SER A 3 54.38 73.88 -9.83
N GLY A 4 54.95 73.00 -9.03
CA GLY A 4 54.41 71.66 -8.86
C GLY A 4 53.34 71.65 -7.78
N PHE A 5 52.18 71.07 -8.10
CA PHE A 5 51.14 70.77 -7.15
C PHE A 5 51.31 69.30 -6.63
N ILE A 6 51.45 69.18 -5.33
CA ILE A 6 51.45 67.89 -4.63
C ILE A 6 50.02 67.64 -4.21
N SER A 7 49.42 66.61 -4.76
CA SER A 7 48.08 66.10 -4.36
C SER A 7 48.23 64.99 -3.29
N ILE A 8 47.75 65.24 -2.09
CA ILE A 8 47.73 64.27 -1.01
C ILE A 8 46.38 63.58 -1.07
N THR A 9 46.41 62.31 -1.47
CA THR A 9 45.18 61.44 -1.48
C THR A 9 45.11 60.73 -0.11
N SER A 10 44.18 61.14 0.75
CA SER A 10 43.86 60.45 2.01
C SER A 10 42.95 59.25 1.70
N ALA A 11 43.51 58.07 1.88
CA ALA A 11 42.72 56.83 1.81
C ALA A 11 41.93 56.66 3.12
N PHE A 12 40.59 56.77 3.04
CA PHE A 12 39.66 56.41 4.13
C PHE A 12 39.47 54.91 4.10
N PHE A 13 39.99 54.17 5.06
CA PHE A 13 39.64 52.78 5.30
C PHE A 13 38.33 52.76 6.06
N ILE A 14 37.23 52.42 5.37
CA ILE A 14 35.96 52.07 6.00
C ILE A 14 36.05 50.60 6.43
N THR A 15 36.25 50.33 7.70
CA THR A 15 36.07 49.01 8.28
C THR A 15 34.57 48.75 8.34
N LEU A 16 34.04 47.96 7.39
CA LEU A 16 32.72 47.37 7.48
C LEU A 16 32.77 46.30 8.58
N SER A 17 32.40 46.67 9.81
CA SER A 17 32.01 45.72 10.85
C SER A 17 30.66 45.18 10.44
N GLY A 18 30.66 44.04 9.75
CA GLY A 18 29.45 43.25 9.50
C GLY A 18 28.98 42.70 10.85
N CYS A 19 28.02 43.38 11.51
CA CYS A 19 27.16 42.71 12.48
C CYS A 19 26.30 41.73 11.68
N SER A 20 26.69 40.47 11.65
CA SER A 20 25.72 39.39 11.38
C SER A 20 24.70 39.47 12.50
N ASN A 21 23.50 40.01 12.25
CA ASN A 21 22.34 39.77 13.06
C ASN A 21 22.00 38.28 12.88
N GLU A 22 22.71 37.40 13.57
CA GLU A 22 22.22 36.04 13.80
C GLU A 22 21.02 36.21 14.71
N TYR A 23 19.82 36.06 14.12
CA TYR A 23 18.63 35.90 14.92
C TYR A 23 18.84 34.67 15.81
N PRO A 24 18.55 34.75 17.12
CA PRO A 24 18.70 33.60 17.99
C PRO A 24 17.89 32.44 17.41
N VAL A 25 18.54 31.28 17.27
CA VAL A 25 17.87 30.04 16.83
C VAL A 25 16.84 29.70 17.90
N GLU A 26 15.59 29.51 17.50
CA GLU A 26 14.56 29.09 18.44
C GLU A 26 14.78 27.64 18.87
N PRO A 27 14.56 27.29 20.15
CA PRO A 27 14.70 25.92 20.64
C PRO A 27 13.78 24.93 19.92
N ALA A 28 14.16 23.66 19.94
CA ALA A 28 13.38 22.56 19.41
C ALA A 28 12.55 21.87 20.52
N ASP A 29 11.45 21.24 20.13
CA ASP A 29 10.64 20.43 21.06
C ASP A 29 11.30 19.08 21.32
N LEU A 30 11.81 18.42 20.24
CA LEU A 30 12.45 17.12 20.28
C LEU A 30 13.85 17.21 19.64
N VAL A 31 14.81 16.58 20.29
CA VAL A 31 16.18 16.43 19.76
C VAL A 31 16.59 14.98 19.86
N PHE A 32 17.08 14.42 18.75
CA PHE A 32 17.60 13.05 18.66
C PHE A 32 19.11 13.11 18.42
N SER A 33 19.90 12.35 19.23
CA SER A 33 21.35 12.33 19.10
C SER A 33 21.98 11.07 19.67
N GLY A 34 23.30 10.94 19.48
CA GLY A 34 24.08 9.85 20.07
C GLY A 34 23.86 8.50 19.41
N GLY A 35 23.62 8.46 18.10
CA GLY A 35 23.48 7.25 17.30
C GLY A 35 23.37 7.56 15.81
N GLN A 36 22.90 6.64 15.02
CA GLN A 36 22.82 6.76 13.57
C GLN A 36 21.45 7.28 13.11
N VAL A 37 21.47 8.23 12.18
CA VAL A 37 20.31 8.73 11.46
C VAL A 37 20.47 8.36 9.98
N PHE A 38 19.55 7.57 9.44
CA PHE A 38 19.42 7.30 8.01
C PHE A 38 18.35 8.20 7.44
N THR A 39 18.70 9.10 6.56
CA THR A 39 17.82 10.22 6.16
C THR A 39 16.92 9.92 4.98
N SER A 40 17.19 8.92 4.16
CA SER A 40 16.61 8.72 2.82
C SER A 40 16.81 9.91 1.87
N ASP A 41 17.65 10.88 2.22
CA ASP A 41 18.03 12.00 1.35
C ASP A 41 19.30 11.62 0.59
N PRO A 42 19.29 11.55 -0.77
CA PRO A 42 20.46 11.17 -1.55
C PRO A 42 21.61 12.20 -1.44
N LEU A 43 21.32 13.44 -1.07
CA LEU A 43 22.33 14.50 -0.91
C LEU A 43 23.00 14.44 0.47
N LYS A 44 22.32 13.88 1.47
CA LYS A 44 22.82 13.76 2.85
C LYS A 44 22.33 12.45 3.46
N PRO A 45 22.81 11.27 2.99
CA PRO A 45 22.20 9.97 3.33
C PRO A 45 22.33 9.56 4.79
N ALA A 46 23.23 10.19 5.56
CA ALA A 46 23.45 9.89 6.97
C ALA A 46 23.68 11.16 7.78
N ALA A 47 23.28 11.10 9.05
CA ALA A 47 23.54 12.11 10.07
C ALA A 47 23.72 11.41 11.44
N SER A 48 24.01 12.18 12.50
CA SER A 48 24.08 11.66 13.87
C SER A 48 23.17 12.41 14.84
N ALA A 49 22.45 13.42 14.33
CA ALA A 49 21.54 14.24 15.11
C ALA A 49 20.43 14.86 14.25
N LEU A 50 19.29 15.12 14.92
CA LEU A 50 18.12 15.74 14.32
C LEU A 50 17.37 16.55 15.39
N ALA A 51 16.80 17.71 15.00
CA ALA A 51 15.92 18.50 15.86
C ALA A 51 14.57 18.76 15.16
N VAL A 52 13.49 18.74 15.96
CA VAL A 52 12.10 18.96 15.54
C VAL A 52 11.52 20.11 16.33
N ARG A 53 10.83 21.02 15.63
CA ARG A 53 10.03 22.10 16.23
C ARG A 53 8.64 22.11 15.61
N GLY A 54 7.61 22.01 16.45
CA GLY A 54 6.26 21.85 15.96
C GLY A 54 6.13 20.59 15.11
N ASP A 55 5.67 20.74 13.89
CA ASP A 55 5.53 19.67 12.92
C ASP A 55 6.72 19.55 11.94
N THR A 56 7.80 20.30 12.15
CA THR A 56 8.85 20.50 11.15
C THR A 56 10.23 20.06 11.67
N ILE A 57 11.01 19.43 10.80
CA ILE A 57 12.43 19.14 11.02
C ILE A 57 13.23 20.44 10.84
N VAL A 58 13.89 20.92 11.89
CA VAL A 58 14.62 22.20 11.88
C VAL A 58 16.14 22.03 11.83
N TYR A 59 16.65 20.83 12.06
CA TYR A 59 18.06 20.51 11.95
C TYR A 59 18.29 19.03 11.63
N VAL A 60 19.22 18.77 10.73
CA VAL A 60 19.75 17.43 10.45
C VAL A 60 21.26 17.55 10.28
N GLY A 61 22.05 16.88 11.12
CA GLY A 61 23.50 17.05 11.05
C GLY A 61 24.27 16.19 12.05
N ASP A 62 25.32 16.76 12.62
CA ASP A 62 26.08 16.16 13.72
C ASP A 62 25.58 16.66 15.08
N SER A 63 25.98 15.98 16.16
CA SER A 63 25.57 16.34 17.51
C SER A 63 26.14 17.68 17.98
N ALA A 64 27.23 18.18 17.40
CA ALA A 64 27.83 19.47 17.77
C ALA A 64 26.92 20.64 17.33
N GLY A 65 26.22 20.50 16.22
CA GLY A 65 25.29 21.51 15.71
C GLY A 65 23.97 21.62 16.46
N LEU A 66 23.68 20.74 17.43
CA LEU A 66 22.41 20.77 18.18
C LEU A 66 22.36 21.85 19.25
N ALA A 67 23.48 22.35 19.74
CA ALA A 67 23.52 23.26 20.89
C ALA A 67 22.57 24.47 20.79
N PRO A 68 22.38 25.13 19.61
CA PRO A 68 21.46 26.25 19.47
C PRO A 68 19.98 25.87 19.59
N PHE A 69 19.63 24.58 19.43
CA PHE A 69 18.25 24.07 19.44
C PHE A 69 17.81 23.52 20.81
N ILE A 70 18.69 23.54 21.82
CA ILE A 70 18.44 22.92 23.12
C ILE A 70 18.24 24.01 24.19
N ASP A 71 17.11 23.94 24.89
CA ASP A 71 16.85 24.68 26.13
C ASP A 71 16.33 23.75 27.23
N ASN A 72 15.72 24.34 28.30
CA ASN A 72 15.23 23.58 29.44
C ASN A 72 13.97 22.76 29.14
N ASP A 73 13.20 23.13 28.11
CA ASP A 73 11.95 22.49 27.74
C ASP A 73 12.15 21.47 26.60
N THR A 74 13.32 21.49 25.96
CA THR A 74 13.69 20.57 24.86
C THR A 74 13.81 19.13 25.36
N GLN A 75 13.00 18.22 24.80
CA GLN A 75 13.10 16.80 25.08
C GLN A 75 14.27 16.18 24.31
N GLN A 76 15.30 15.74 25.01
CA GLN A 76 16.47 15.08 24.44
C GLN A 76 16.32 13.56 24.43
N ILE A 77 16.46 12.92 23.26
CA ILE A 77 16.24 11.50 23.03
C ILE A 77 17.55 10.89 22.51
N SER A 78 18.09 9.92 23.27
CA SER A 78 19.25 9.16 22.81
C SER A 78 18.83 8.11 21.79
N ILE A 79 19.48 8.09 20.61
CA ILE A 79 19.33 7.04 19.60
C ILE A 79 20.02 5.76 20.11
N GLY A 80 21.25 5.87 20.65
CA GLY A 80 22.03 4.72 21.17
C GLY A 80 22.41 3.76 20.04
N ASP A 81 22.28 2.46 20.29
CA ASP A 81 22.53 1.39 19.31
C ASP A 81 21.36 1.25 18.30
N GLY A 82 20.37 2.14 18.34
CA GLY A 82 19.24 2.16 17.46
C GLY A 82 19.49 2.84 16.11
N LEU A 83 18.42 3.01 15.36
CA LEU A 83 18.43 3.72 14.08
C LEU A 83 17.25 4.68 14.01
N LEU A 84 17.52 5.95 13.70
CA LEU A 84 16.48 6.92 13.38
C LEU A 84 16.30 6.95 11.85
N ILE A 85 15.07 6.77 11.38
CA ILE A 85 14.70 6.76 9.97
C ILE A 85 13.50 7.67 9.71
N PRO A 86 13.22 8.08 8.45
CA PRO A 86 11.95 8.73 8.11
C PRO A 86 10.77 7.84 8.47
N GLY A 87 9.63 8.45 8.69
CA GLY A 87 8.38 7.74 8.89
C GLY A 87 8.09 6.74 7.78
N LEU A 88 7.78 5.50 8.16
CA LEU A 88 7.51 4.43 7.19
C LEU A 88 6.13 4.60 6.57
N MET A 89 6.07 4.50 5.25
CA MET A 89 4.90 4.73 4.42
C MET A 89 4.52 3.45 3.68
N ASP A 90 3.27 3.02 3.78
CA ASP A 90 2.74 1.92 2.98
C ASP A 90 2.14 2.47 1.68
N SER A 91 2.69 2.08 0.54
CA SER A 91 2.33 2.61 -0.78
C SER A 91 1.06 2.01 -1.38
N HIS A 92 0.49 0.97 -0.77
CA HIS A 92 -0.75 0.32 -1.22
C HIS A 92 -1.31 -0.56 -0.11
N THR A 93 -2.41 -0.14 0.49
CA THR A 93 -3.08 -0.88 1.56
C THR A 93 -4.57 -0.54 1.58
N HIS A 94 -5.36 -1.23 2.39
CA HIS A 94 -6.79 -1.01 2.59
C HIS A 94 -7.07 -0.90 4.09
N VAL A 95 -6.48 0.11 4.75
CA VAL A 95 -6.45 0.18 6.22
C VAL A 95 -7.81 0.26 6.86
N PHE A 96 -8.76 0.94 6.21
CA PHE A 96 -10.11 1.04 6.74
C PHE A 96 -10.82 -0.31 6.73
N ASN A 97 -10.74 -1.02 5.60
CA ASN A 97 -11.28 -2.39 5.50
C ASN A 97 -10.47 -3.38 6.35
N GLY A 98 -9.16 -3.22 6.41
CA GLY A 98 -8.25 -4.06 7.18
C GLY A 98 -8.52 -3.99 8.68
N SER A 99 -8.69 -2.79 9.22
CA SER A 99 -9.00 -2.60 10.64
C SER A 99 -10.33 -3.25 11.05
N PHE A 100 -11.31 -3.28 10.14
CA PHE A 100 -12.57 -4.02 10.32
C PHE A 100 -12.37 -5.52 10.13
N ALA A 101 -11.50 -5.92 9.23
CA ALA A 101 -11.27 -7.30 8.85
C ALA A 101 -10.48 -8.13 9.87
N ASP A 102 -9.83 -7.50 10.81
CA ASP A 102 -9.15 -8.15 11.95
C ASP A 102 -10.13 -8.90 12.89
N VAL A 103 -11.41 -8.89 12.50
CA VAL A 103 -12.52 -9.55 13.17
C VAL A 103 -13.07 -10.66 12.29
N GLY A 104 -12.61 -11.83 12.49
CA GLY A 104 -13.10 -13.02 11.79
C GLY A 104 -12.12 -14.17 11.96
N VAL A 105 -12.59 -15.39 11.69
CA VAL A 105 -11.73 -16.56 11.80
C VAL A 105 -10.85 -16.64 10.55
N ASN A 106 -9.56 -16.80 10.78
CA ASN A 106 -8.56 -17.00 9.74
C ASN A 106 -8.56 -18.46 9.28
N LEU A 107 -8.85 -18.69 8.01
CA LEU A 107 -8.83 -20.00 7.36
C LEU A 107 -7.53 -20.24 6.56
N SER A 108 -6.62 -19.27 6.47
CA SER A 108 -5.44 -19.36 5.59
C SER A 108 -4.46 -20.46 5.97
N LEU A 109 -4.50 -20.90 7.23
CA LEU A 109 -3.69 -22.03 7.70
C LEU A 109 -4.32 -23.40 7.39
N ALA A 110 -5.54 -23.43 6.87
CA ALA A 110 -6.23 -24.63 6.45
C ALA A 110 -5.81 -25.01 5.02
N ASP A 111 -4.65 -25.61 4.87
CA ASP A 111 -3.99 -25.97 3.60
C ASP A 111 -4.45 -27.31 3.03
N THR A 112 -5.40 -27.99 3.72
CA THR A 112 -6.08 -29.23 3.24
C THR A 112 -7.58 -29.14 3.47
N ARG A 113 -8.34 -29.96 2.73
CA ARG A 113 -9.81 -30.06 2.88
C ARG A 113 -10.24 -30.45 4.29
N GLU A 114 -9.50 -31.35 4.93
CA GLU A 114 -9.78 -31.83 6.28
C GLU A 114 -9.56 -30.72 7.31
N LYS A 115 -8.47 -29.95 7.19
CA LYS A 115 -8.21 -28.80 8.08
C LYS A 115 -9.25 -27.70 7.89
N LEU A 116 -9.65 -27.44 6.64
CA LEU A 116 -10.67 -26.46 6.33
C LEU A 116 -12.01 -26.86 6.92
N GLN A 117 -12.42 -28.11 6.77
CA GLN A 117 -13.65 -28.62 7.36
C GLN A 117 -13.64 -28.48 8.88
N LEU A 118 -12.55 -28.90 9.55
CA LEU A 118 -12.41 -28.77 11.01
C LEU A 118 -12.49 -27.30 11.46
N ALA A 119 -11.87 -26.38 10.72
CA ALA A 119 -11.94 -24.96 11.01
C ALA A 119 -13.37 -24.41 10.87
N LEU A 120 -14.09 -24.80 9.82
CA LEU A 120 -15.50 -24.41 9.62
C LEU A 120 -16.42 -24.98 10.70
N GLU A 121 -16.23 -26.22 11.10
CA GLU A 121 -16.97 -26.84 12.22
C GLU A 121 -16.69 -26.12 13.54
N THR A 122 -15.42 -25.75 13.78
CA THR A 122 -15.04 -24.95 14.95
C THR A 122 -15.72 -23.58 14.95
N ILE A 123 -15.78 -22.91 13.78
CA ILE A 123 -16.52 -21.64 13.63
C ILE A 123 -18.00 -21.83 13.98
N ARG A 124 -18.63 -22.88 13.47
CA ARG A 124 -20.04 -23.19 13.76
C ARG A 124 -20.26 -23.35 15.28
N ASP A 125 -19.41 -24.12 15.93
CA ASP A 125 -19.56 -24.50 17.34
C ASP A 125 -19.25 -23.32 18.29
N THR A 126 -18.33 -22.44 17.90
CA THR A 126 -17.97 -21.24 18.68
C THR A 126 -18.89 -20.04 18.42
N ASN A 127 -19.70 -20.07 17.34
CA ASN A 127 -20.65 -19.03 17.00
C ASN A 127 -22.07 -19.61 16.91
N PRO A 128 -22.69 -20.00 18.03
CA PRO A 128 -24.03 -20.57 18.04
C PRO A 128 -25.09 -19.54 17.62
N GLY A 129 -26.21 -20.04 17.12
CA GLY A 129 -27.35 -19.20 16.72
C GLY A 129 -27.40 -18.89 15.23
N ASN A 130 -28.23 -17.91 14.83
CA ASN A 130 -28.55 -17.62 13.43
C ASN A 130 -27.88 -16.34 12.88
N ALA A 131 -27.00 -15.69 13.66
CA ALA A 131 -26.27 -14.52 13.17
C ALA A 131 -25.42 -14.89 11.96
N PRO A 132 -25.25 -13.99 10.96
CA PRO A 132 -24.38 -14.23 9.83
C PRO A 132 -22.96 -14.61 10.27
N VAL A 133 -22.33 -15.53 9.54
CA VAL A 133 -20.93 -15.96 9.76
C VAL A 133 -20.07 -15.37 8.68
N TYR A 134 -18.99 -14.71 9.12
CA TYR A 134 -17.96 -14.18 8.24
C TYR A 134 -16.63 -14.80 8.61
N ALA A 135 -15.89 -15.29 7.61
CA ALA A 135 -14.51 -15.71 7.75
C ALA A 135 -13.76 -15.46 6.42
N ARG A 136 -12.45 -15.65 6.42
CA ARG A 136 -11.64 -15.44 5.21
C ARG A 136 -10.44 -16.35 5.19
N GLY A 137 -9.85 -16.48 4.01
CA GLY A 137 -8.59 -17.18 3.83
C GLY A 137 -8.75 -18.61 3.30
N TRP A 138 -9.95 -19.03 2.80
CA TRP A 138 -10.01 -20.31 2.12
C TRP A 138 -9.14 -20.30 0.86
N GLN A 139 -8.48 -21.44 0.58
CA GLN A 139 -7.49 -21.54 -0.49
C GLN A 139 -8.08 -22.14 -1.75
N ASN A 140 -7.90 -21.48 -2.89
CA ASN A 140 -8.49 -21.87 -4.18
C ASN A 140 -8.07 -23.27 -4.62
N HIS A 141 -6.81 -23.67 -4.40
CA HIS A 141 -6.27 -24.98 -4.81
C HIS A 141 -6.94 -26.17 -4.12
N LEU A 142 -7.70 -25.93 -3.03
CA LEU A 142 -8.48 -26.99 -2.36
C LEU A 142 -9.75 -27.36 -3.11
N PHE A 143 -10.10 -26.62 -4.16
CA PHE A 143 -11.37 -26.76 -4.88
C PHE A 143 -11.17 -26.90 -6.39
N PRO A 144 -12.17 -27.40 -7.12
CA PRO A 144 -12.17 -27.30 -8.59
C PRO A 144 -12.10 -25.83 -9.06
N LYS A 145 -11.81 -25.61 -10.34
CA LYS A 145 -11.79 -24.27 -10.96
C LYS A 145 -13.06 -23.46 -10.68
N THR A 146 -14.22 -24.10 -10.60
CA THR A 146 -15.51 -23.48 -10.23
C THR A 146 -15.59 -23.04 -8.76
N GLY A 147 -14.54 -23.28 -7.98
CA GLY A 147 -14.52 -22.96 -6.54
C GLY A 147 -15.42 -23.85 -5.69
N PRO A 148 -15.58 -23.49 -4.40
CA PRO A 148 -16.44 -24.19 -3.45
C PRO A 148 -17.93 -23.97 -3.71
N THR A 149 -18.77 -24.90 -3.25
CA THR A 149 -20.21 -24.86 -3.47
C THR A 149 -20.99 -24.43 -2.24
N ALA A 150 -22.16 -23.82 -2.45
CA ALA A 150 -23.09 -23.45 -1.37
C ALA A 150 -23.51 -24.66 -0.53
N ALA A 151 -23.73 -25.82 -1.18
CA ALA A 151 -24.13 -27.07 -0.52
C ALA A 151 -23.11 -27.56 0.53
N GLU A 152 -21.80 -27.30 0.32
CA GLU A 152 -20.76 -27.65 1.30
C GLU A 152 -20.93 -26.81 2.58
N LEU A 153 -21.21 -25.50 2.47
CA LEU A 153 -21.52 -24.66 3.64
C LEU A 153 -22.83 -25.06 4.31
N ASP A 154 -23.86 -25.33 3.53
CA ASP A 154 -25.19 -25.74 4.04
C ASP A 154 -25.08 -27.04 4.84
N THR A 155 -24.20 -27.96 4.44
CA THR A 155 -23.95 -29.22 5.18
C THR A 155 -23.39 -28.94 6.59
N ILE A 156 -22.55 -27.90 6.74
CA ILE A 156 -21.90 -27.56 8.02
C ILE A 156 -22.78 -26.62 8.85
N PHE A 157 -23.35 -25.59 8.25
CA PHE A 157 -24.03 -24.49 8.95
C PHE A 157 -25.57 -24.53 8.87
N GLY A 158 -26.13 -25.47 8.09
CA GLY A 158 -27.58 -25.50 7.84
C GLY A 158 -28.07 -24.29 7.05
N ASP A 159 -29.31 -23.87 7.29
CA ASP A 159 -29.92 -22.68 6.65
C ASP A 159 -29.45 -21.39 7.35
N ARG A 160 -28.15 -21.10 7.27
CA ARG A 160 -27.53 -19.93 7.86
C ARG A 160 -26.86 -19.06 6.79
N ILE A 161 -26.83 -17.74 6.98
CA ILE A 161 -26.01 -16.85 6.13
C ILE A 161 -24.55 -17.08 6.49
N VAL A 162 -23.77 -17.58 5.52
CA VAL A 162 -22.32 -17.77 5.64
C VAL A 162 -21.65 -17.15 4.42
N ILE A 163 -20.66 -16.33 4.66
CA ILE A 163 -19.91 -15.62 3.62
C ILE A 163 -18.42 -15.71 3.95
N LEU A 164 -17.66 -16.40 3.10
CA LEU A 164 -16.25 -16.65 3.30
C LEU A 164 -15.43 -16.05 2.16
N GLY A 165 -14.43 -15.19 2.49
CA GLY A 165 -13.49 -14.68 1.51
C GLY A 165 -12.38 -15.67 1.19
N SER A 166 -11.93 -15.72 -0.07
CA SER A 166 -10.73 -16.47 -0.48
C SER A 166 -9.46 -15.83 0.09
N VAL A 167 -8.37 -16.58 0.07
CA VAL A 167 -7.05 -16.11 0.55
C VAL A 167 -6.54 -14.91 -0.25
N ASP A 168 -6.81 -14.90 -1.56
CA ASP A 168 -6.44 -13.80 -2.47
C ASP A 168 -7.34 -12.54 -2.33
N GLY A 169 -8.51 -12.68 -1.67
CA GLY A 169 -9.46 -11.58 -1.51
C GLY A 169 -10.37 -11.33 -2.72
N HIS A 170 -10.21 -12.05 -3.83
CA HIS A 170 -10.93 -11.82 -5.08
C HIS A 170 -12.15 -12.73 -5.30
N SER A 171 -12.31 -13.76 -4.48
CA SER A 171 -13.47 -14.66 -4.54
C SER A 171 -14.22 -14.70 -3.21
N ARG A 172 -15.52 -14.98 -3.30
CA ARG A 172 -16.40 -15.14 -2.13
C ARG A 172 -17.16 -16.44 -2.23
N TRP A 173 -17.26 -17.13 -1.11
CA TRP A 173 -18.00 -18.38 -0.97
C TRP A 173 -19.25 -18.13 -0.13
N PHE A 174 -20.40 -18.37 -0.71
CA PHE A 174 -21.72 -18.08 -0.15
C PHE A 174 -22.50 -19.36 0.15
N SER A 175 -23.18 -19.40 1.29
CA SER A 175 -24.23 -20.41 1.55
C SER A 175 -25.45 -20.19 0.66
N SER A 176 -26.29 -21.19 0.49
CA SER A 176 -27.53 -21.07 -0.29
C SER A 176 -28.44 -19.97 0.27
N ARG A 177 -28.49 -19.79 1.58
CA ARG A 177 -29.27 -18.71 2.20
C ARG A 177 -28.69 -17.33 1.85
N ALA A 178 -27.36 -17.17 1.86
CA ALA A 178 -26.74 -15.92 1.47
C ALA A 178 -27.03 -15.56 0.01
N LEU A 179 -26.94 -16.50 -0.92
CA LEU A 179 -27.32 -16.28 -2.32
C LEU A 179 -28.80 -15.88 -2.45
N ARG A 180 -29.71 -16.63 -1.78
CA ARG A 180 -31.13 -16.38 -1.84
C ARG A 180 -31.54 -15.02 -1.28
N GLU A 181 -31.08 -14.66 -0.09
CA GLU A 181 -31.37 -13.36 0.54
C GLU A 181 -30.67 -12.21 -0.18
N GLY A 182 -29.52 -12.45 -0.77
CA GLY A 182 -28.82 -11.52 -1.65
C GLY A 182 -29.43 -11.36 -3.05
N GLY A 183 -30.51 -12.14 -3.37
CA GLY A 183 -31.24 -12.04 -4.63
C GLY A 183 -30.49 -12.63 -5.83
N VAL A 184 -29.49 -13.49 -5.61
CA VAL A 184 -28.74 -14.16 -6.69
C VAL A 184 -29.48 -15.41 -7.14
N THR A 185 -29.85 -15.45 -8.41
CA THR A 185 -30.67 -16.52 -9.04
C THR A 185 -30.07 -16.96 -10.37
N ALA A 186 -30.66 -17.96 -11.00
CA ALA A 186 -30.31 -18.38 -12.35
C ALA A 186 -30.46 -17.26 -13.40
N ASN A 187 -31.25 -16.22 -13.13
CA ASN A 187 -31.50 -15.09 -14.02
C ASN A 187 -30.69 -13.83 -13.67
N THR A 188 -29.89 -13.87 -12.61
CA THR A 188 -29.03 -12.73 -12.24
C THR A 188 -27.98 -12.54 -13.32
N VAL A 189 -27.90 -11.32 -13.86
CA VAL A 189 -26.90 -10.95 -14.88
C VAL A 189 -25.56 -10.71 -14.17
N ASP A 190 -24.52 -11.34 -14.68
CA ASP A 190 -23.17 -11.13 -14.18
C ASP A 190 -22.64 -9.76 -14.62
N PRO A 191 -21.96 -9.01 -13.74
CA PRO A 191 -21.39 -7.70 -14.09
C PRO A 191 -20.50 -7.73 -15.32
N GLN A 192 -19.65 -8.78 -15.44
CA GLN A 192 -18.81 -9.02 -16.59
C GLN A 192 -18.56 -10.53 -16.74
N PRO A 193 -19.29 -11.19 -17.66
CA PRO A 193 -19.12 -12.63 -17.86
C PRO A 193 -17.66 -13.01 -18.17
N GLY A 194 -17.17 -14.06 -17.49
CA GLY A 194 -15.79 -14.54 -17.63
C GLY A 194 -14.74 -13.80 -16.78
N VAL A 195 -15.08 -12.64 -16.19
CA VAL A 195 -14.21 -11.89 -15.28
C VAL A 195 -14.90 -11.70 -13.92
N SER A 196 -16.05 -11.06 -13.90
CA SER A 196 -16.83 -10.78 -12.68
C SER A 196 -18.19 -11.45 -12.79
N PHE A 197 -18.35 -12.59 -12.13
CA PHE A 197 -19.50 -13.48 -12.33
C PHE A 197 -19.73 -14.40 -11.13
N PHE A 198 -20.91 -15.06 -11.12
CA PHE A 198 -21.18 -16.19 -10.22
C PHE A 198 -20.91 -17.51 -10.95
N GLU A 199 -20.17 -18.41 -10.32
CA GLU A 199 -20.01 -19.78 -10.81
C GLU A 199 -21.38 -20.48 -10.83
N ARG A 200 -21.69 -21.17 -11.95
CA ARG A 200 -23.03 -21.71 -12.20
C ARG A 200 -22.98 -23.16 -12.65
N ASP A 201 -24.06 -23.88 -12.34
CA ASP A 201 -24.31 -25.18 -12.92
C ASP A 201 -24.57 -25.03 -14.45
N PRO A 202 -23.82 -25.73 -15.31
CA PRO A 202 -23.90 -25.53 -16.75
C PRO A 202 -25.23 -25.96 -17.38
N LEU A 203 -26.05 -26.79 -16.69
CA LEU A 203 -27.32 -27.28 -17.18
C LEU A 203 -28.49 -26.42 -16.74
N THR A 204 -28.46 -25.96 -15.49
CA THR A 204 -29.61 -25.24 -14.87
C THR A 204 -29.36 -23.74 -14.74
N ASN A 205 -28.16 -23.27 -14.96
CA ASN A 205 -27.70 -21.90 -14.71
C ASN A 205 -27.83 -21.46 -13.24
N THR A 206 -28.03 -22.41 -12.32
CA THR A 206 -28.14 -22.11 -10.88
C THR A 206 -26.78 -21.73 -10.30
N PRO A 207 -26.68 -20.65 -9.50
CA PRO A 207 -25.44 -20.29 -8.81
C PRO A 207 -24.95 -21.42 -7.91
N LEU A 208 -23.67 -21.80 -8.05
CA LEU A 208 -23.08 -22.92 -7.29
C LEU A 208 -22.64 -22.53 -5.88
N GLY A 209 -22.30 -21.26 -5.63
CA GLY A 209 -21.83 -20.80 -4.32
C GLY A 209 -20.67 -19.83 -4.38
N THR A 210 -19.86 -19.84 -5.46
CA THR A 210 -18.72 -18.93 -5.60
C THR A 210 -19.08 -17.73 -6.47
N GLY A 211 -18.75 -16.53 -5.97
CA GLY A 211 -18.79 -15.28 -6.73
C GLY A 211 -17.39 -14.73 -6.91
N ARG A 212 -17.06 -14.35 -8.14
CA ARG A 212 -15.75 -13.83 -8.57
C ARG A 212 -15.77 -12.31 -8.65
N GLU A 213 -14.64 -11.68 -8.28
CA GLU A 213 -14.40 -10.26 -8.41
C GLU A 213 -15.56 -9.40 -7.89
N LYS A 214 -15.95 -8.38 -8.64
CA LYS A 214 -17.02 -7.44 -8.29
C LYS A 214 -18.36 -8.14 -7.98
N ALA A 215 -18.71 -9.21 -8.69
CA ALA A 215 -19.95 -9.95 -8.43
C ALA A 215 -20.02 -10.50 -6.99
N GLY A 216 -18.89 -11.06 -6.51
CA GLY A 216 -18.78 -11.51 -5.13
C GLY A 216 -18.75 -10.36 -4.12
N ALA A 217 -18.02 -9.28 -4.43
CA ALA A 217 -17.88 -8.12 -3.56
C ALA A 217 -19.22 -7.38 -3.37
N GLU A 218 -19.95 -7.10 -4.45
CA GLU A 218 -21.27 -6.43 -4.40
C GLU A 218 -22.31 -7.21 -3.61
N LEU A 219 -22.24 -8.56 -3.64
CA LEU A 219 -23.13 -9.36 -2.83
C LEU A 219 -22.80 -9.24 -1.33
N VAL A 220 -21.52 -9.20 -0.96
CA VAL A 220 -21.08 -9.00 0.44
C VAL A 220 -21.60 -7.67 0.98
N GLU A 221 -21.53 -6.59 0.21
CA GLU A 221 -21.97 -5.25 0.63
C GLU A 221 -23.45 -5.22 1.09
N ARG A 222 -24.29 -6.13 0.59
CA ARG A 222 -25.69 -6.25 1.03
C ARG A 222 -25.87 -6.81 2.45
N PHE A 223 -24.84 -7.46 2.99
CA PHE A 223 -24.87 -8.10 4.31
C PHE A 223 -23.99 -7.39 5.34
N ILE A 224 -23.16 -6.46 4.91
CA ILE A 224 -22.34 -5.67 5.83
C ILE A 224 -23.24 -4.64 6.51
N PRO A 225 -23.31 -4.62 7.85
CA PRO A 225 -24.02 -3.56 8.55
C PRO A 225 -23.44 -2.20 8.14
N GLY A 226 -24.28 -1.32 7.63
CA GLY A 226 -23.92 0.07 7.30
C GLY A 226 -23.72 0.93 8.55
N ASP A 227 -23.15 0.38 9.61
CA ASP A 227 -22.90 1.07 10.86
C ASP A 227 -21.54 1.77 10.79
N GLN A 228 -21.58 3.03 10.38
CA GLN A 228 -20.43 3.93 10.31
C GLN A 228 -19.67 4.00 11.64
N LEU A 229 -20.39 3.96 12.77
CA LEU A 229 -19.78 4.02 14.11
C LEU A 229 -18.92 2.78 14.39
N ALA A 230 -19.39 1.59 14.03
CA ALA A 230 -18.62 0.37 14.22
C ALA A 230 -17.32 0.35 13.38
N TYR A 231 -17.35 0.92 12.18
CA TYR A 231 -16.14 1.10 11.36
C TYR A 231 -15.17 2.08 12.01
N GLN A 232 -15.66 3.22 12.47
CA GLN A 232 -14.85 4.23 13.17
C GLN A 232 -14.20 3.66 14.43
N GLU A 233 -14.96 3.00 15.30
CA GLU A 233 -14.46 2.41 16.54
C GLU A 233 -13.32 1.41 16.30
N ARG A 234 -13.44 0.56 15.28
CA ARG A 234 -12.41 -0.41 14.93
C ARG A 234 -11.17 0.23 14.33
N PHE A 235 -11.35 1.22 13.48
CA PHE A 235 -10.23 1.98 12.91
C PHE A 235 -9.45 2.70 14.02
N VAL A 236 -10.14 3.39 14.93
CA VAL A 236 -9.52 4.05 16.09
C VAL A 236 -8.78 3.05 16.99
N ALA A 237 -9.36 1.88 17.25
CA ALA A 237 -8.71 0.83 18.03
C ALA A 237 -7.46 0.24 17.35
N TRP A 238 -7.36 0.32 16.03
CA TRP A 238 -6.22 -0.14 15.25
C TRP A 238 -5.07 0.88 15.19
N LEU A 239 -5.34 2.20 15.21
CA LEU A 239 -4.33 3.27 15.07
C LEU A 239 -3.12 3.12 16.03
N PRO A 240 -3.28 2.79 17.33
CA PRO A 240 -2.13 2.57 18.22
C PRO A 240 -1.23 1.40 17.77
N ARG A 241 -1.81 0.39 17.12
CA ARG A 241 -1.06 -0.78 16.60
C ARG A 241 -0.25 -0.38 15.37
N ALA A 242 -0.81 0.47 14.49
CA ALA A 242 -0.10 1.04 13.35
C ALA A 242 1.08 1.91 13.82
N ALA A 243 0.85 2.78 14.79
CA ALA A 243 1.89 3.61 15.40
C ALA A 243 3.01 2.77 16.03
N ALA A 244 2.66 1.70 16.77
CA ALA A 244 3.62 0.78 17.37
C ALA A 244 4.43 -0.02 16.33
N ALA A 245 3.93 -0.15 15.11
CA ALA A 245 4.65 -0.75 13.99
C ALA A 245 5.54 0.24 13.22
N GLY A 246 5.52 1.53 13.56
CA GLY A 246 6.29 2.56 12.86
C GLY A 246 5.62 3.09 11.59
N LEU A 247 4.35 2.77 11.36
CA LEU A 247 3.60 3.24 10.21
C LEU A 247 3.15 4.68 10.44
N THR A 248 3.55 5.61 9.58
CA THR A 248 3.22 7.04 9.69
C THR A 248 2.30 7.54 8.60
N SER A 249 2.32 6.89 7.44
CA SER A 249 1.49 7.27 6.30
C SER A 249 1.09 6.05 5.48
N VAL A 250 -0.06 6.14 4.80
CA VAL A 250 -0.54 5.09 3.89
C VAL A 250 -1.17 5.67 2.64
N PHE A 251 -1.07 4.94 1.53
CA PHE A 251 -2.00 5.09 0.41
C PHE A 251 -3.10 4.03 0.56
N ASP A 252 -4.32 4.47 0.94
CA ASP A 252 -5.49 3.58 0.99
C ASP A 252 -6.07 3.42 -0.41
N ALA A 253 -5.83 2.24 -0.99
CA ALA A 253 -6.12 1.96 -2.38
C ALA A 253 -7.60 1.62 -2.66
N TRP A 254 -8.41 1.51 -1.60
CA TRP A 254 -9.84 1.21 -1.71
C TRP A 254 -10.59 1.59 -0.44
N ALA A 255 -10.76 2.87 -0.22
CA ALA A 255 -11.62 3.38 0.84
C ALA A 255 -13.09 3.04 0.52
N GLY A 256 -13.64 1.98 1.09
CA GLY A 256 -14.89 1.45 0.57
C GLY A 256 -16.03 1.14 1.52
N ALA A 257 -15.81 1.10 2.83
CA ALA A 257 -16.86 0.66 3.75
C ALA A 257 -17.08 1.69 4.89
N PRO A 258 -18.31 1.99 5.28
CA PRO A 258 -19.57 1.57 4.65
C PRO A 258 -19.78 2.17 3.25
N SER A 259 -19.22 3.35 2.97
CA SER A 259 -19.06 3.95 1.66
C SER A 259 -17.74 4.70 1.58
N GLU A 260 -17.29 5.07 0.39
CA GLU A 260 -16.09 5.87 0.20
C GLU A 260 -16.21 7.25 0.86
N THR A 261 -17.37 7.89 0.75
CA THR A 261 -17.64 9.18 1.40
C THR A 261 -17.57 9.08 2.92
N ASP A 262 -18.20 8.04 3.51
CA ASP A 262 -18.17 7.83 4.96
C ASP A 262 -16.75 7.61 5.48
N ALA A 263 -15.91 6.87 4.74
CA ALA A 263 -14.52 6.67 5.12
C ALA A 263 -13.75 8.00 5.21
N TYR A 264 -13.87 8.85 4.18
CA TYR A 264 -13.23 10.17 4.17
C TYR A 264 -13.79 11.09 5.27
N GLU A 265 -15.08 11.03 5.55
CA GLU A 265 -15.71 11.81 6.65
C GLU A 265 -15.21 11.36 8.02
N ILE A 266 -15.06 10.06 8.24
CA ILE A 266 -14.49 9.50 9.47
C ILE A 266 -13.05 9.99 9.62
N TRP A 267 -12.21 9.84 8.62
CA TRP A 267 -10.81 10.27 8.66
C TRP A 267 -10.67 11.76 8.93
N ARG A 268 -11.46 12.60 8.26
CA ARG A 268 -11.49 14.05 8.50
C ARG A 268 -11.94 14.39 9.93
N SER A 269 -12.95 13.71 10.43
CA SER A 269 -13.43 13.93 11.81
C SER A 269 -12.34 13.60 12.83
N LEU A 270 -11.62 12.49 12.66
CA LEU A 270 -10.52 12.09 13.53
C LEU A 270 -9.32 13.05 13.42
N ASP A 271 -9.03 13.59 12.25
CA ASP A 271 -8.02 14.63 12.07
C ASP A 271 -8.40 15.91 12.84
N GLN A 272 -9.64 16.37 12.70
CA GLN A 272 -10.16 17.56 13.39
C GLN A 272 -10.17 17.43 14.92
N THR A 273 -10.37 16.23 15.44
CA THR A 273 -10.32 15.96 16.90
C THR A 273 -8.90 15.66 17.40
N GLY A 274 -7.92 15.53 16.51
CA GLY A 274 -6.54 15.17 16.86
C GLY A 274 -6.35 13.69 17.23
N GLU A 275 -7.33 12.85 16.93
CA GLU A 275 -7.27 11.40 17.18
C GLU A 275 -6.60 10.62 16.04
N LEU A 276 -6.45 11.23 14.85
CA LEU A 276 -5.82 10.59 13.70
C LEU A 276 -4.30 10.64 13.83
N THR A 277 -3.68 9.51 14.11
CA THR A 277 -2.23 9.35 14.28
C THR A 277 -1.54 8.77 13.03
N LEU A 278 -2.24 8.73 11.91
CA LEU A 278 -1.78 8.17 10.64
C LEU A 278 -2.18 9.09 9.49
N ARG A 279 -1.24 9.43 8.62
CA ARG A 279 -1.53 10.23 7.42
C ARG A 279 -2.11 9.35 6.33
N ILE A 280 -3.23 9.76 5.72
CA ILE A 280 -3.98 8.96 4.74
C ILE A 280 -4.05 9.68 3.40
N PHE A 281 -3.45 9.08 2.41
CA PHE A 281 -3.62 9.40 0.99
C PHE A 281 -4.65 8.42 0.44
N GLY A 282 -5.89 8.86 0.26
CA GLY A 282 -6.97 7.99 -0.16
C GLY A 282 -7.11 7.91 -1.68
N SER A 283 -7.65 6.81 -2.17
CA SER A 283 -8.06 6.69 -3.56
C SER A 283 -9.51 7.11 -3.77
N VAL A 284 -9.85 7.47 -5.02
CA VAL A 284 -11.24 7.57 -5.50
C VAL A 284 -11.47 6.45 -6.52
N ARG A 285 -12.45 5.58 -6.26
CA ARG A 285 -12.66 4.37 -7.07
C ARG A 285 -13.31 4.69 -8.41
N GLU A 286 -12.87 3.98 -9.46
CA GLU A 286 -13.50 4.03 -10.77
C GLU A 286 -14.73 3.09 -10.82
N ILE A 287 -15.88 3.60 -10.38
CA ILE A 287 -17.17 2.88 -10.33
C ILE A 287 -18.24 3.47 -11.27
N ASP A 288 -17.88 4.47 -12.07
CA ASP A 288 -18.76 5.16 -13.04
C ASP A 288 -17.91 5.62 -14.25
N ASN A 289 -18.48 6.32 -15.21
CA ASN A 289 -17.70 6.88 -16.32
C ASN A 289 -16.65 7.90 -15.84
N ALA A 290 -15.54 8.01 -16.57
CA ALA A 290 -14.37 8.80 -16.19
C ALA A 290 -14.70 10.27 -15.87
N SER A 291 -15.61 10.92 -16.61
CA SER A 291 -15.97 12.32 -16.36
C SER A 291 -16.66 12.52 -15.00
N LYS A 292 -17.52 11.59 -14.59
CA LYS A 292 -18.17 11.64 -13.27
C LYS A 292 -17.14 11.37 -12.15
N ILE A 293 -16.22 10.41 -12.37
CA ILE A 293 -15.15 10.12 -11.43
C ILE A 293 -14.22 11.32 -11.28
N ALA A 294 -13.82 11.96 -12.37
CA ALA A 294 -13.00 13.17 -12.34
C ALA A 294 -13.71 14.30 -11.55
N SER A 295 -15.01 14.49 -11.77
CA SER A 295 -15.81 15.46 -11.00
C SER A 295 -15.88 15.11 -9.51
N ARG A 296 -16.00 13.80 -9.17
CA ARG A 296 -16.00 13.32 -7.79
C ARG A 296 -14.64 13.51 -7.14
N PHE A 297 -13.55 13.21 -7.84
CA PHE A 297 -12.19 13.41 -7.36
C PHE A 297 -11.94 14.88 -7.00
N LYS A 298 -12.33 15.82 -7.88
CA LYS A 298 -12.20 17.26 -7.61
C LYS A 298 -12.98 17.69 -6.38
N ARG A 299 -14.24 17.28 -6.27
CA ARG A 299 -15.05 17.56 -5.09
C ARG A 299 -14.40 17.01 -3.83
N PHE A 300 -13.92 15.76 -3.84
CA PHE A 300 -13.22 15.18 -2.70
C PHE A 300 -11.93 15.93 -2.37
N SER A 301 -11.20 16.41 -3.40
CA SER A 301 -10.01 17.23 -3.20
C SER A 301 -10.32 18.59 -2.55
N GLU A 302 -11.51 19.14 -2.81
CA GLU A 302 -12.01 20.37 -2.17
C GLU A 302 -12.46 20.08 -0.73
N ASP A 303 -13.24 19.01 -0.53
CA ASP A 303 -13.86 18.68 0.77
C ASP A 303 -12.87 18.11 1.80
N PHE A 304 -11.81 17.44 1.36
CA PHE A 304 -10.87 16.67 2.19
C PHE A 304 -9.39 17.06 1.99
N SER A 305 -9.11 18.33 1.73
CA SER A 305 -7.74 18.84 1.47
C SER A 305 -6.94 19.10 2.75
N GLY A 306 -6.82 18.11 3.63
CA GLY A 306 -6.08 18.21 4.89
C GLY A 306 -4.61 17.80 4.79
N ALA A 307 -3.82 18.17 5.79
CA ALA A 307 -2.44 17.72 5.92
C ALA A 307 -2.37 16.22 6.26
N MET A 308 -3.36 15.69 6.96
CA MET A 308 -3.41 14.30 7.38
C MET A 308 -4.31 13.43 6.48
N VAL A 309 -5.27 14.02 5.79
CA VAL A 309 -6.22 13.29 4.93
C VAL A 309 -6.44 14.02 3.62
N ARG A 310 -6.27 13.33 2.50
CA ARG A 310 -6.64 13.86 1.18
C ARG A 310 -6.83 12.73 0.15
N PRO A 311 -7.65 12.93 -0.89
CA PRO A 311 -7.64 12.08 -2.07
C PRO A 311 -6.34 12.29 -2.85
N GLU A 312 -5.77 11.18 -3.35
CA GLU A 312 -4.46 11.21 -4.03
C GLU A 312 -4.53 10.75 -5.48
N ALA A 313 -5.30 9.71 -5.78
CA ALA A 313 -5.38 9.15 -7.12
C ALA A 313 -6.74 8.50 -7.40
N VAL A 314 -7.08 8.37 -8.67
CA VAL A 314 -8.17 7.48 -9.11
C VAL A 314 -7.63 6.05 -9.15
N LYS A 315 -8.31 5.12 -8.46
CA LYS A 315 -8.00 3.69 -8.47
C LYS A 315 -8.74 2.99 -9.60
N LEU A 316 -7.97 2.36 -10.47
CA LEU A 316 -8.45 1.54 -11.59
C LEU A 316 -8.02 0.08 -11.39
N ALA A 317 -8.71 -0.84 -12.06
CA ALA A 317 -8.33 -2.24 -12.15
C ALA A 317 -8.23 -2.65 -13.63
N ALA A 318 -7.02 -3.01 -14.06
CA ALA A 318 -6.80 -3.49 -15.42
C ALA A 318 -7.12 -4.98 -15.58
N ASP A 319 -6.87 -5.77 -14.54
CA ASP A 319 -7.19 -7.20 -14.47
C ASP A 319 -7.49 -7.66 -13.04
N GLY A 320 -7.68 -8.96 -12.85
CA GLY A 320 -7.82 -9.60 -11.54
C GLY A 320 -6.58 -10.40 -11.14
N VAL A 321 -6.77 -11.63 -10.61
CA VAL A 321 -5.72 -12.46 -10.01
C VAL A 321 -5.57 -13.81 -10.72
N PRO A 322 -4.37 -14.44 -10.68
CA PRO A 322 -4.12 -15.73 -11.33
C PRO A 322 -5.00 -16.86 -10.79
N GLU A 323 -5.26 -16.89 -9.49
CA GLU A 323 -6.03 -17.91 -8.80
C GLU A 323 -7.49 -17.99 -9.28
N GLY A 324 -8.02 -16.87 -9.74
CA GLY A 324 -9.35 -16.76 -10.32
C GLY A 324 -9.37 -16.91 -11.85
N HIS A 325 -8.22 -17.09 -12.52
CA HIS A 325 -8.04 -17.00 -13.98
C HIS A 325 -8.49 -15.64 -14.54
N THR A 326 -8.43 -14.59 -13.70
CA THR A 326 -8.83 -13.23 -14.05
C THR A 326 -7.65 -12.29 -14.27
N ALA A 327 -6.41 -12.72 -13.98
CA ALA A 327 -5.22 -11.99 -14.41
C ALA A 327 -5.00 -12.11 -15.92
N PHE A 328 -4.79 -10.96 -16.60
CA PHE A 328 -4.55 -10.92 -18.05
C PHE A 328 -3.08 -11.14 -18.35
N LEU A 329 -2.75 -12.33 -18.88
CA LEU A 329 -1.39 -12.82 -19.13
C LEU A 329 -0.94 -12.59 -20.57
N LEU A 330 0.39 -12.58 -20.81
CA LEU A 330 1.01 -12.60 -22.13
C LEU A 330 1.16 -14.04 -22.71
N THR A 331 0.99 -15.03 -21.86
CA THR A 331 1.03 -16.45 -22.23
C THR A 331 -0.14 -17.14 -21.55
N PRO A 332 -0.72 -18.19 -22.17
CA PRO A 332 -1.91 -18.83 -21.60
C PRO A 332 -1.66 -19.45 -20.23
N TYR A 333 -2.73 -19.62 -19.46
CA TYR A 333 -2.75 -20.48 -18.28
C TYR A 333 -2.43 -21.92 -18.69
N ILE A 334 -1.57 -22.61 -17.92
CA ILE A 334 -1.07 -23.94 -18.28
C ILE A 334 -2.11 -25.06 -18.13
N ASP A 335 -3.16 -24.83 -17.32
CA ASP A 335 -4.28 -25.73 -17.11
C ASP A 335 -5.42 -25.54 -18.12
N SER A 336 -5.29 -24.65 -19.10
CA SER A 336 -6.31 -24.27 -20.08
C SER A 336 -6.07 -24.80 -21.51
N HIS A 337 -5.18 -25.77 -21.69
CA HIS A 337 -4.80 -26.27 -23.00
C HIS A 337 -4.30 -25.17 -23.99
N ASN A 338 -3.65 -24.12 -23.46
CA ASN A 338 -3.12 -22.97 -24.19
C ASN A 338 -4.15 -22.04 -24.87
N GLU A 339 -5.37 -22.00 -24.38
CA GLU A 339 -6.44 -21.16 -24.96
C GLU A 339 -6.86 -19.98 -24.08
N ASP A 340 -6.63 -20.04 -22.75
CA ASP A 340 -7.03 -19.01 -21.80
C ASP A 340 -5.85 -18.14 -21.39
N PHE A 341 -5.91 -16.85 -21.72
CA PHE A 341 -4.93 -15.84 -21.31
C PHE A 341 -5.44 -14.96 -20.16
N GLY A 342 -6.62 -15.26 -19.64
CA GLY A 342 -7.40 -14.31 -18.84
C GLY A 342 -7.95 -13.19 -19.71
N GLN A 343 -8.66 -12.26 -19.07
CA GLN A 343 -9.24 -11.12 -19.78
C GLN A 343 -9.04 -9.84 -18.96
N PRO A 344 -8.79 -8.70 -19.61
CA PRO A 344 -8.74 -7.43 -18.90
C PRO A 344 -10.12 -7.07 -18.36
N MET A 345 -10.16 -6.44 -17.17
CA MET A 345 -11.39 -5.92 -16.56
C MET A 345 -11.93 -4.70 -17.31
N ILE A 346 -11.07 -4.02 -18.04
CA ILE A 346 -11.40 -2.85 -18.87
C ILE A 346 -10.73 -3.01 -20.23
N SER A 347 -11.39 -2.62 -21.31
CA SER A 347 -10.77 -2.64 -22.63
C SER A 347 -9.59 -1.66 -22.72
N LYS A 348 -8.57 -1.96 -23.55
CA LYS A 348 -7.45 -1.03 -23.78
C LYS A 348 -7.92 0.35 -24.22
N ALA A 349 -8.94 0.41 -25.07
CA ALA A 349 -9.50 1.67 -25.57
C ALA A 349 -10.15 2.49 -24.44
N ASP A 350 -10.94 1.84 -23.58
CA ASP A 350 -11.60 2.52 -22.46
C ASP A 350 -10.57 2.95 -21.41
N LEU A 351 -9.60 2.08 -21.07
CA LEU A 351 -8.52 2.44 -20.15
C LEU A 351 -7.76 3.68 -20.64
N THR A 352 -7.40 3.72 -21.93
CA THR A 352 -6.72 4.86 -22.53
C THR A 352 -7.58 6.13 -22.44
N SER A 353 -8.84 6.06 -22.84
CA SER A 353 -9.77 7.20 -22.81
C SER A 353 -10.02 7.72 -21.39
N ASN A 354 -10.10 6.79 -20.42
CA ASN A 354 -10.28 7.16 -19.01
C ASN A 354 -9.03 7.88 -18.48
N ILE A 355 -7.83 7.36 -18.74
CA ILE A 355 -6.56 7.99 -18.34
C ILE A 355 -6.39 9.35 -19.03
N GLU A 356 -6.71 9.50 -20.33
CA GLU A 356 -6.72 10.80 -21.03
C GLU A 356 -7.64 11.81 -20.33
N THR A 357 -8.84 11.36 -19.92
CA THR A 357 -9.79 12.19 -19.18
C THR A 357 -9.20 12.65 -17.84
N TYR A 358 -8.51 11.78 -17.11
CA TYR A 358 -7.88 12.13 -15.84
C TYR A 358 -6.67 13.03 -16.03
N PHE A 359 -5.77 12.70 -16.95
CA PHE A 359 -4.55 13.48 -17.20
C PHE A 359 -4.83 14.88 -17.74
N SER A 360 -5.89 15.06 -18.56
CA SER A 360 -6.32 16.38 -19.01
C SER A 360 -6.80 17.30 -17.87
N GLN A 361 -6.99 16.75 -16.66
CA GLN A 361 -7.48 17.45 -15.47
C GLN A 361 -6.52 17.36 -14.29
N ASP A 362 -5.25 16.97 -14.54
CA ASP A 362 -4.18 16.80 -13.54
C ASP A 362 -4.50 15.77 -12.43
N ILE A 363 -5.33 14.77 -12.75
CA ILE A 363 -5.75 13.74 -11.80
C ILE A 363 -4.84 12.52 -11.91
N PRO A 364 -4.09 12.15 -10.85
CA PRO A 364 -3.24 10.96 -10.82
C PRO A 364 -4.05 9.66 -10.90
N VAL A 365 -3.40 8.60 -11.40
CA VAL A 365 -3.99 7.27 -11.48
C VAL A 365 -3.14 6.22 -10.74
N HIS A 366 -3.82 5.24 -10.15
CA HIS A 366 -3.23 4.07 -9.49
C HIS A 366 -3.92 2.82 -10.02
N ILE A 367 -3.20 2.01 -10.81
CA ILE A 367 -3.77 0.94 -11.63
C ILE A 367 -3.34 -0.42 -11.07
N HIS A 368 -4.31 -1.24 -10.65
CA HIS A 368 -4.07 -2.65 -10.37
C HIS A 368 -3.77 -3.37 -11.68
N ALA A 369 -2.61 -4.03 -11.77
CA ALA A 369 -2.22 -4.85 -12.91
C ALA A 369 -1.26 -5.96 -12.46
N ILE A 370 -1.74 -7.19 -12.44
CA ILE A 370 -1.01 -8.39 -12.01
C ILE A 370 -0.40 -9.13 -13.20
N GLY A 371 -1.21 -9.46 -14.19
CA GLY A 371 -0.77 -10.14 -15.39
C GLY A 371 0.11 -9.31 -16.30
N GLY A 372 1.09 -9.92 -16.97
CA GLY A 372 1.99 -9.22 -17.89
C GLY A 372 1.26 -8.51 -19.04
N GLY A 373 0.12 -9.05 -19.47
CA GLY A 373 -0.76 -8.40 -20.46
C GLY A 373 -1.38 -7.11 -19.92
N ALA A 374 -1.84 -7.12 -18.65
CA ALA A 374 -2.41 -5.95 -17.98
C ALA A 374 -1.35 -4.87 -17.71
N VAL A 375 -0.14 -5.26 -17.27
CA VAL A 375 0.98 -4.33 -17.10
C VAL A 375 1.32 -3.64 -18.42
N ARG A 376 1.50 -4.41 -19.52
CA ARG A 376 1.77 -3.86 -20.85
C ARG A 376 0.65 -2.93 -21.32
N MET A 377 -0.59 -3.36 -21.18
CA MET A 377 -1.77 -2.57 -21.56
C MET A 377 -1.83 -1.25 -20.79
N SER A 378 -1.50 -1.26 -19.49
CA SER A 378 -1.48 -0.06 -18.65
C SER A 378 -0.36 0.91 -19.06
N LEU A 379 0.85 0.40 -19.35
CA LEU A 379 1.94 1.22 -19.88
C LEU A 379 1.59 1.84 -21.24
N ASP A 380 0.99 1.07 -22.14
CA ASP A 380 0.54 1.56 -23.46
C ASP A 380 -0.53 2.65 -23.34
N ALA A 381 -1.48 2.47 -22.41
CA ALA A 381 -2.55 3.43 -22.17
C ALA A 381 -2.00 4.75 -21.58
N ILE A 382 -1.08 4.67 -20.61
CA ILE A 382 -0.40 5.84 -20.01
C ILE A 382 0.41 6.58 -21.08
N GLU A 383 1.19 5.87 -21.90
CA GLU A 383 1.99 6.46 -22.99
C GLU A 383 1.10 7.20 -23.98
N THR A 384 0.00 6.57 -24.42
CA THR A 384 -0.96 7.19 -25.35
C THR A 384 -1.62 8.41 -24.73
N ALA A 385 -2.05 8.34 -23.47
CA ALA A 385 -2.70 9.44 -22.77
C ALA A 385 -1.75 10.63 -22.57
N ARG A 386 -0.46 10.40 -22.29
CA ARG A 386 0.55 11.46 -22.22
C ARG A 386 0.75 12.15 -23.56
N MET A 387 0.88 11.37 -24.65
CA MET A 387 0.98 11.93 -26.00
C MET A 387 -0.28 12.72 -26.38
N GLY A 388 -1.48 12.22 -26.03
CA GLY A 388 -2.76 12.85 -26.37
C GLY A 388 -3.02 14.14 -25.61
N THR A 389 -2.66 14.19 -24.33
CA THR A 389 -2.88 15.36 -23.45
C THR A 389 -1.71 16.33 -23.40
N GLY A 390 -0.50 15.89 -23.77
CA GLY A 390 0.74 16.65 -23.57
C GLY A 390 1.11 16.84 -22.09
N ASN A 391 0.55 16.04 -21.18
CA ASN A 391 0.75 16.17 -19.74
C ASN A 391 1.59 15.01 -19.17
N ASP A 392 2.91 15.18 -19.22
CA ASP A 392 3.87 14.21 -18.72
C ASP A 392 4.08 14.27 -17.19
N SER A 393 3.56 15.33 -16.54
CA SER A 393 3.77 15.59 -15.12
C SER A 393 2.79 14.85 -14.20
N VAL A 394 1.64 14.40 -14.71
CA VAL A 394 0.64 13.69 -13.91
C VAL A 394 1.19 12.34 -13.47
N ARG A 395 1.11 12.09 -12.16
CA ARG A 395 1.61 10.84 -11.59
C ARG A 395 0.75 9.66 -12.03
N ALA A 396 1.45 8.57 -12.37
CA ALA A 396 0.83 7.28 -12.67
C ALA A 396 1.57 6.19 -11.90
N THR A 397 0.81 5.30 -11.29
CA THR A 397 1.32 4.13 -10.57
C THR A 397 0.69 2.88 -11.15
N ILE A 398 1.49 1.86 -11.42
CA ILE A 398 1.03 0.50 -11.70
C ILE A 398 1.37 -0.34 -10.47
N ALA A 399 0.36 -1.03 -9.94
CA ALA A 399 0.43 -1.76 -8.68
C ALA A 399 0.45 -3.27 -8.87
N HIS A 400 1.08 -3.95 -7.91
CA HIS A 400 1.31 -5.39 -7.80
C HIS A 400 2.38 -5.90 -8.76
N MET A 401 2.10 -5.93 -10.08
CA MET A 401 3.07 -6.25 -11.14
C MET A 401 3.77 -7.61 -10.91
N ASP A 402 2.97 -8.64 -10.67
CA ASP A 402 3.51 -9.98 -10.44
C ASP A 402 4.34 -10.44 -11.64
N PHE A 403 3.80 -10.28 -12.85
CA PHE A 403 4.40 -10.76 -14.08
C PHE A 403 4.75 -9.60 -15.03
N VAL A 404 5.98 -9.08 -14.94
CA VAL A 404 6.46 -8.01 -15.83
C VAL A 404 7.36 -8.61 -16.91
N HIS A 405 7.01 -8.38 -18.18
CA HIS A 405 7.85 -8.81 -19.28
C HIS A 405 9.14 -7.97 -19.32
N PRO A 406 10.33 -8.55 -19.57
CA PRO A 406 11.60 -7.81 -19.58
C PRO A 406 11.61 -6.57 -20.48
N GLU A 407 10.92 -6.59 -21.62
CA GLU A 407 10.80 -5.44 -22.53
C GLU A 407 10.00 -4.29 -21.94
N ASP A 408 9.11 -4.54 -20.96
CA ASP A 408 8.30 -3.50 -20.32
C ASP A 408 9.01 -2.84 -19.14
N ILE A 409 10.04 -3.46 -18.55
CA ILE A 409 10.80 -2.92 -17.41
C ILE A 409 11.36 -1.51 -17.68
N PRO A 410 12.08 -1.23 -18.78
CA PRO A 410 12.62 0.11 -19.02
C PRO A 410 11.55 1.17 -19.28
N ARG A 411 10.33 0.76 -19.64
CA ARG A 411 9.22 1.68 -19.89
C ARG A 411 8.73 2.40 -18.64
N PHE A 412 8.85 1.78 -17.45
CA PHE A 412 8.50 2.44 -16.19
C PHE A 412 9.31 3.73 -15.99
N SER A 413 10.62 3.66 -16.18
CA SER A 413 11.48 4.84 -16.10
C SER A 413 11.25 5.81 -17.24
N ALA A 414 11.18 5.31 -18.49
CA ALA A 414 10.99 6.15 -19.68
C ALA A 414 9.68 6.94 -19.66
N LEU A 415 8.61 6.35 -19.10
CA LEU A 415 7.29 6.97 -18.95
C LEU A 415 7.09 7.63 -17.57
N ASN A 416 8.10 7.71 -16.70
CA ASN A 416 7.97 8.22 -15.34
C ASN A 416 6.76 7.62 -14.58
N VAL A 417 6.60 6.29 -14.67
CA VAL A 417 5.56 5.53 -13.98
C VAL A 417 6.14 4.93 -12.71
N THR A 418 5.48 5.12 -11.58
CA THR A 418 5.83 4.45 -10.34
C THR A 418 5.44 2.98 -10.43
N ALA A 419 6.41 2.12 -10.16
CA ALA A 419 6.22 0.70 -9.99
C ALA A 419 5.93 0.40 -8.52
N GLN A 420 4.70 0.03 -8.17
CA GLN A 420 4.32 -0.33 -6.80
C GLN A 420 4.25 -1.84 -6.67
N THR A 421 4.95 -2.41 -5.69
CA THR A 421 4.93 -3.86 -5.44
C THR A 421 4.38 -4.18 -4.06
N SER A 422 3.45 -5.14 -3.99
CA SER A 422 3.03 -5.80 -2.75
C SER A 422 4.13 -6.77 -2.34
N ILE A 423 5.20 -6.22 -1.74
CA ILE A 423 6.52 -6.86 -1.65
C ILE A 423 6.53 -8.16 -0.86
N GLN A 424 5.59 -8.33 0.06
CA GLN A 424 5.46 -9.57 0.82
C GLN A 424 5.10 -10.75 -0.08
N TRP A 425 4.33 -10.54 -1.16
CA TRP A 425 3.99 -11.57 -2.13
C TRP A 425 5.19 -12.03 -2.97
N ALA A 426 6.26 -11.24 -2.95
CA ALA A 426 7.52 -11.61 -3.58
C ALA A 426 8.33 -12.67 -2.83
N ALA A 427 7.84 -13.17 -1.69
CA ALA A 427 8.36 -14.32 -0.98
C ALA A 427 7.70 -15.63 -1.44
N ARG A 428 8.15 -16.77 -0.93
CA ARG A 428 7.45 -18.05 -1.08
C ARG A 428 6.41 -18.16 0.02
N ASP A 429 5.23 -17.68 -0.25
CA ASP A 429 4.07 -17.81 0.61
C ASP A 429 3.22 -19.04 0.22
N PRO A 430 2.15 -19.38 0.93
CA PRO A 430 1.27 -20.48 0.55
C PRO A 430 0.65 -20.33 -0.85
N SER A 431 0.51 -19.10 -1.39
CA SER A 431 -0.03 -18.87 -2.74
C SER A 431 0.98 -19.22 -3.85
N TYR A 432 2.28 -19.23 -3.54
CA TYR A 432 3.34 -19.49 -4.51
C TYR A 432 3.15 -20.77 -5.33
N PHE A 433 2.86 -21.90 -4.66
CA PHE A 433 2.61 -23.16 -5.35
C PHE A 433 1.25 -23.19 -6.04
N ASN A 434 0.26 -22.54 -5.44
CA ASN A 434 -1.07 -22.42 -6.00
C ASN A 434 -1.03 -21.65 -7.32
N ILE A 435 -0.47 -20.45 -7.34
CA ILE A 435 -0.28 -19.66 -8.57
C ILE A 435 0.55 -20.43 -9.60
N GLY A 436 1.60 -21.11 -9.15
CA GLY A 436 2.46 -21.93 -10.03
C GLY A 436 1.72 -23.04 -10.75
N SER A 437 0.66 -23.59 -10.16
CA SER A 437 -0.18 -24.62 -10.81
C SER A 437 -1.02 -24.05 -11.96
N PHE A 438 -1.28 -22.76 -11.99
CA PHE A 438 -2.06 -22.08 -13.03
C PHE A 438 -1.19 -21.44 -14.12
N VAL A 439 -0.09 -20.79 -13.72
CA VAL A 439 0.74 -20.01 -14.66
C VAL A 439 2.08 -20.64 -15.00
N GLY A 440 2.49 -21.67 -14.28
CA GLY A 440 3.78 -22.36 -14.40
C GLY A 440 4.81 -21.88 -13.36
N MET A 441 5.53 -22.84 -12.77
CA MET A 441 6.49 -22.60 -11.68
C MET A 441 7.63 -21.66 -12.09
N ASP A 442 8.12 -21.75 -13.34
CA ASP A 442 9.19 -20.88 -13.83
C ASP A 442 8.77 -19.40 -13.84
N LYS A 443 7.51 -19.11 -14.18
CA LYS A 443 6.99 -17.73 -14.16
C LYS A 443 6.84 -17.22 -12.74
N VAL A 444 6.29 -18.06 -11.86
CA VAL A 444 6.13 -17.67 -10.45
C VAL A 444 7.48 -17.43 -9.81
N GLU A 445 8.48 -18.28 -10.02
CA GLU A 445 9.82 -18.06 -9.46
C GLU A 445 10.43 -16.73 -9.92
N ASN A 446 10.21 -16.34 -11.18
CA ASN A 446 10.74 -15.10 -11.77
C ASN A 446 9.79 -13.88 -11.62
N ALA A 447 8.69 -14.01 -10.92
CA ALA A 447 7.78 -12.90 -10.65
C ALA A 447 8.39 -11.84 -9.72
N TYR A 448 7.82 -10.66 -9.74
CA TYR A 448 8.26 -9.49 -8.96
C TYR A 448 9.74 -9.12 -9.22
N PRO A 449 10.07 -8.64 -10.44
CA PRO A 449 11.44 -8.30 -10.83
C PRO A 449 11.89 -6.96 -10.25
N VAL A 450 11.83 -6.81 -8.92
CA VAL A 450 11.99 -5.57 -8.16
C VAL A 450 13.34 -4.92 -8.41
N ARG A 451 14.44 -5.69 -8.27
CA ARG A 451 15.79 -5.16 -8.51
C ARG A 451 15.98 -4.72 -9.96
N SER A 452 15.42 -5.50 -10.91
CA SER A 452 15.50 -5.16 -12.34
C SER A 452 14.76 -3.85 -12.63
N ILE A 453 13.61 -3.60 -12.01
CA ILE A 453 12.84 -2.37 -12.13
C ILE A 453 13.62 -1.19 -11.49
N MET A 454 14.17 -1.35 -10.29
CA MET A 454 15.02 -0.32 -9.66
C MET A 454 16.25 0.00 -10.53
N ALA A 455 16.91 -1.01 -11.09
CA ALA A 455 18.07 -0.84 -11.96
C ALA A 455 17.74 -0.09 -13.26
N SER A 456 16.49 -0.11 -13.73
CA SER A 456 16.05 0.69 -14.88
C SER A 456 15.92 2.19 -14.58
N GLY A 457 16.05 2.60 -13.29
CA GLY A 457 15.87 3.97 -12.82
C GLY A 457 14.42 4.35 -12.54
N ALA A 458 13.49 3.39 -12.56
CA ALA A 458 12.09 3.62 -12.21
C ALA A 458 11.92 3.88 -10.71
N ASN A 459 10.94 4.70 -10.34
CA ASN A 459 10.52 4.83 -8.95
C ASN A 459 9.82 3.54 -8.51
N GLN A 460 10.43 2.82 -7.54
CA GLN A 460 9.89 1.58 -6.99
C GLN A 460 9.43 1.83 -5.55
N SER A 461 8.13 1.65 -5.27
CA SER A 461 7.56 1.75 -3.92
C SER A 461 7.06 0.40 -3.43
N PHE A 462 7.02 0.21 -2.11
CA PHE A 462 6.53 -1.01 -1.49
C PHE A 462 5.28 -0.77 -0.65
N GLY A 463 4.33 -1.68 -0.76
CA GLY A 463 3.12 -1.72 0.05
C GLY A 463 2.77 -3.13 0.46
N ALA A 464 1.83 -3.25 1.37
CA ALA A 464 1.39 -4.51 1.93
C ALA A 464 0.19 -5.11 1.19
N ASP A 465 -0.64 -4.27 0.61
CA ASP A 465 -1.99 -4.64 0.18
C ASP A 465 -2.82 -5.30 1.29
N TRP A 466 -2.54 -4.88 2.55
CA TRP A 466 -3.26 -5.41 3.71
C TRP A 466 -4.73 -4.94 3.69
N PRO A 467 -5.73 -5.82 3.91
CA PRO A 467 -5.65 -7.22 4.33
C PRO A 467 -5.85 -8.22 3.18
N ALA A 468 -5.49 -7.89 1.94
CA ALA A 468 -5.49 -8.87 0.85
C ALA A 468 -4.58 -10.06 1.20
N SER A 469 -4.78 -11.21 0.57
CA SER A 469 -4.16 -12.46 0.98
C SER A 469 -4.47 -12.86 2.43
N ALA A 470 -5.62 -12.44 2.91
CA ALA A 470 -6.14 -12.68 4.25
C ALA A 470 -5.14 -12.26 5.34
N TYR A 471 -4.47 -13.17 6.00
CA TYR A 471 -3.53 -12.86 7.08
C TYR A 471 -2.06 -13.05 6.70
N LEU A 472 -1.80 -13.28 5.43
CA LEU A 472 -0.43 -13.31 4.91
C LEU A 472 0.07 -11.89 4.66
N SER A 473 -0.83 -10.95 4.32
CA SER A 473 -0.51 -9.53 4.30
C SER A 473 -0.45 -8.95 5.70
N THR A 474 0.51 -8.07 5.92
CA THR A 474 0.74 -7.40 7.19
C THR A 474 0.71 -5.90 7.00
N TYR A 475 0.24 -5.15 8.01
CA TYR A 475 0.39 -3.69 8.04
C TYR A 475 1.71 -3.23 8.68
N LYS A 476 2.62 -4.17 9.00
CA LYS A 476 3.87 -3.86 9.71
C LYS A 476 5.02 -3.64 8.74
N PRO A 477 5.52 -2.41 8.59
CA PRO A 477 6.51 -2.09 7.56
C PRO A 477 7.84 -2.87 7.67
N LEU A 478 8.28 -3.22 8.88
CA LEU A 478 9.53 -3.97 9.06
C LEU A 478 9.43 -5.40 8.53
N GLU A 479 8.24 -6.01 8.53
CA GLU A 479 8.00 -7.29 7.89
C GLU A 479 8.13 -7.18 6.35
N LEU A 480 7.68 -6.06 5.77
CA LEU A 480 7.84 -5.78 4.33
C LEU A 480 9.31 -5.53 3.96
N ILE A 481 10.06 -4.79 4.79
CA ILE A 481 11.50 -4.58 4.61
C ILE A 481 12.25 -5.91 4.66
N GLU A 482 11.97 -6.79 5.64
CA GLU A 482 12.59 -8.11 5.73
C GLU A 482 12.28 -8.95 4.48
N ALA A 483 11.02 -8.99 4.04
CA ALA A 483 10.63 -9.72 2.84
C ALA A 483 11.32 -9.19 1.57
N ALA A 484 11.47 -7.87 1.44
CA ALA A 484 12.18 -7.24 0.32
C ALA A 484 13.66 -7.63 0.25
N VAL A 485 14.31 -7.72 1.41
CA VAL A 485 15.74 -8.02 1.52
C VAL A 485 16.01 -9.52 1.38
N THR A 486 15.25 -10.35 2.09
CA THR A 486 15.49 -11.79 2.17
C THR A 486 14.77 -12.60 1.12
N ARG A 487 13.73 -12.05 0.49
CA ARG A 487 12.81 -12.77 -0.42
C ARG A 487 12.17 -14.00 0.25
N ARG A 488 11.98 -13.91 1.57
CA ARG A 488 11.32 -14.90 2.43
C ARG A 488 10.19 -14.26 3.22
N LEU A 489 9.22 -15.06 3.63
CA LEU A 489 8.26 -14.59 4.63
C LEU A 489 8.99 -14.39 5.98
N PRO A 490 8.72 -13.28 6.67
CA PRO A 490 9.24 -13.07 8.02
C PRO A 490 8.90 -14.24 8.96
N GLY A 491 9.86 -14.63 9.80
CA GLY A 491 9.71 -15.76 10.70
C GLY A 491 9.87 -17.15 10.06
N THR A 492 10.26 -17.23 8.79
CA THR A 492 10.51 -18.50 8.07
C THR A 492 11.94 -18.61 7.53
N PRO A 493 12.99 -18.53 8.37
CA PRO A 493 14.38 -18.47 7.92
C PRO A 493 14.83 -19.73 7.17
N ASP A 494 14.21 -20.88 7.44
CA ASP A 494 14.51 -22.16 6.80
C ASP A 494 13.85 -22.33 5.42
N MET A 495 12.90 -21.47 5.08
CA MET A 495 12.26 -21.50 3.75
C MET A 495 13.23 -20.98 2.68
N PRO A 496 13.29 -21.62 1.49
CA PRO A 496 14.09 -21.09 0.39
C PRO A 496 13.62 -19.68 -0.02
N ALA A 497 14.58 -18.80 -0.29
CA ALA A 497 14.25 -17.50 -0.89
C ALA A 497 13.62 -17.69 -2.27
N ARG A 498 12.69 -16.80 -2.65
CA ARG A 498 12.16 -16.73 -4.01
C ARG A 498 13.03 -15.80 -4.83
N ASN A 499 13.73 -16.30 -5.84
CA ASN A 499 14.58 -15.50 -6.72
C ASN A 499 15.39 -14.42 -5.97
N ILE A 500 16.34 -14.84 -5.15
CA ILE A 500 17.11 -13.94 -4.26
C ILE A 500 17.84 -12.83 -5.02
N ASP A 501 18.15 -13.03 -6.32
CA ASP A 501 18.79 -12.02 -7.17
C ASP A 501 17.90 -10.78 -7.36
N GLN A 502 16.60 -10.88 -7.11
CA GLN A 502 15.66 -9.77 -7.09
C GLN A 502 15.50 -9.14 -5.69
N GLY A 503 16.21 -9.63 -4.68
CA GLY A 503 16.28 -9.02 -3.36
C GLY A 503 16.98 -7.66 -3.39
N VAL A 504 16.61 -6.77 -2.48
CA VAL A 504 17.18 -5.42 -2.39
C VAL A 504 17.99 -5.25 -1.10
N THR A 505 18.79 -4.19 -1.00
CA THR A 505 19.49 -3.85 0.23
C THR A 505 18.53 -3.25 1.27
N VAL A 506 18.91 -3.26 2.55
CA VAL A 506 18.15 -2.60 3.63
C VAL A 506 17.90 -1.13 3.32
N ALA A 507 18.91 -0.42 2.81
CA ALA A 507 18.80 0.99 2.44
C ALA A 507 17.74 1.19 1.32
N GLU A 508 17.80 0.39 0.26
CA GLU A 508 16.83 0.44 -0.84
C GLU A 508 15.41 0.12 -0.36
N ALA A 509 15.25 -0.84 0.56
CA ALA A 509 13.94 -1.19 1.12
C ALA A 509 13.37 -0.05 1.97
N ILE A 510 14.19 0.60 2.83
CA ILE A 510 13.76 1.78 3.60
C ILE A 510 13.39 2.92 2.64
N VAL A 511 14.20 3.19 1.62
CA VAL A 511 13.93 4.25 0.62
C VAL A 511 12.63 3.96 -0.14
N ALA A 512 12.36 2.71 -0.50
CA ALA A 512 11.11 2.32 -1.17
C ALA A 512 9.87 2.57 -0.30
N MET A 513 9.99 2.41 1.02
CA MET A 513 8.90 2.65 1.99
C MET A 513 8.92 4.06 2.63
N THR A 514 9.73 4.96 2.12
CA THR A 514 9.81 6.35 2.60
C THR A 514 9.80 7.30 1.40
N ARG A 515 10.96 7.66 0.87
CA ARG A 515 11.14 8.62 -0.21
C ARG A 515 10.39 8.24 -1.50
N ASN A 516 10.45 6.98 -1.90
CA ASN A 516 9.81 6.56 -3.15
C ASN A 516 8.29 6.52 -3.03
N THR A 517 7.74 6.18 -1.86
CA THR A 517 6.31 6.31 -1.58
C THR A 517 5.89 7.78 -1.54
N ALA A 518 6.71 8.68 -0.98
CA ALA A 518 6.44 10.12 -1.02
C ALA A 518 6.42 10.67 -2.47
N ILE A 519 7.28 10.15 -3.38
CA ILE A 519 7.20 10.45 -4.83
C ILE A 519 5.86 9.98 -5.40
N GLN A 520 5.46 8.73 -5.11
CA GLN A 520 4.19 8.16 -5.58
C GLN A 520 3.00 9.05 -5.22
N VAL A 521 2.94 9.52 -3.98
CA VAL A 521 1.82 10.34 -3.48
C VAL A 521 2.05 11.85 -3.62
N GLY A 522 3.09 12.28 -4.36
CA GLY A 522 3.34 13.70 -4.64
C GLY A 522 3.74 14.54 -3.44
N GLU A 523 4.34 13.92 -2.42
CA GLU A 523 4.73 14.58 -1.16
C GLU A 523 6.25 14.61 -0.94
N LEU A 524 7.05 14.43 -1.99
CA LEU A 524 8.50 14.41 -1.84
C LEU A 524 9.05 15.70 -1.21
N ASP A 525 8.43 16.84 -1.45
CA ASP A 525 8.87 18.13 -0.90
C ASP A 525 8.60 18.24 0.60
N THR A 526 7.64 17.47 1.14
CA THR A 526 7.19 17.57 2.53
C THR A 526 7.48 16.33 3.37
N LEU A 527 7.62 15.14 2.74
CA LEU A 527 7.75 13.83 3.40
C LEU A 527 8.87 12.98 2.80
N GLY A 528 9.04 11.79 3.33
CA GLY A 528 9.83 10.70 2.76
C GLY A 528 11.34 10.79 2.99
N SER A 529 11.84 11.87 3.60
CA SER A 529 13.24 11.97 4.02
C SER A 529 13.37 12.86 5.25
N LEU A 530 14.40 12.61 6.05
CA LEU A 530 14.77 13.49 7.17
C LEU A 530 15.64 14.63 6.60
N THR A 531 14.97 15.71 6.19
CA THR A 531 15.58 16.89 5.57
C THR A 531 14.99 18.13 6.25
N GLU A 532 15.80 19.14 6.50
CA GLU A 532 15.35 20.40 7.11
C GLU A 532 14.23 21.04 6.29
N GLY A 533 13.20 21.53 6.96
CA GLY A 533 12.00 22.10 6.36
C GLY A 533 10.89 21.10 6.06
N LYS A 534 11.14 19.78 6.10
CA LYS A 534 10.12 18.75 5.93
C LYS A 534 9.36 18.46 7.23
N ARG A 535 8.22 17.82 7.10
CA ARG A 535 7.42 17.39 8.24
C ARG A 535 8.17 16.36 9.07
N ALA A 536 7.99 16.44 10.36
CA ALA A 536 8.58 15.53 11.32
C ALA A 536 7.76 14.24 11.46
N ASP A 537 7.80 13.42 10.39
CA ASP A 537 7.35 12.04 10.40
C ASP A 537 8.61 11.16 10.47
N LEU A 538 8.82 10.48 11.60
CA LEU A 538 10.06 9.71 11.84
C LEU A 538 9.84 8.52 12.78
N VAL A 539 10.72 7.53 12.68
CA VAL A 539 10.70 6.31 13.48
C VAL A 539 12.07 6.07 14.11
N LEU A 540 12.08 5.87 15.43
CA LEU A 540 13.25 5.43 16.16
C LEU A 540 13.14 3.93 16.44
N LEU A 541 14.03 3.15 15.85
CA LEU A 541 14.15 1.71 16.03
C LEU A 541 15.10 1.37 17.19
N LYS A 542 14.88 0.26 17.86
CA LYS A 542 15.74 -0.21 18.96
C LYS A 542 17.11 -0.69 18.45
N ASN A 543 17.15 -1.33 17.30
CA ASN A 543 18.36 -1.87 16.69
C ASN A 543 18.67 -1.15 15.37
N ASN A 544 19.95 -1.06 15.05
CA ASN A 544 20.38 -0.58 13.74
C ASN A 544 20.20 -1.68 12.69
N LEU A 545 19.26 -1.50 11.76
CA LEU A 545 18.93 -2.49 10.72
C LEU A 545 20.11 -2.84 9.80
N PHE A 546 21.13 -1.99 9.75
CA PHE A 546 22.34 -2.24 8.96
C PHE A 546 23.35 -3.15 9.66
N GLU A 547 23.17 -3.42 10.96
CA GLU A 547 24.12 -4.14 11.83
C GLU A 547 23.56 -5.46 12.37
N ILE A 548 22.28 -5.75 12.12
CA ILE A 548 21.63 -6.99 12.57
C ILE A 548 21.49 -7.99 11.40
N PRO A 549 21.32 -9.30 11.70
CA PRO A 549 20.98 -10.28 10.68
C PRO A 549 19.66 -9.90 9.98
N GLN A 550 19.63 -10.03 8.65
CA GLN A 550 18.50 -9.59 7.83
C GLN A 550 17.19 -10.30 8.19
N GLU A 551 17.26 -11.55 8.63
CA GLU A 551 16.14 -12.39 9.05
C GLU A 551 15.55 -11.98 10.42
N THR A 552 16.12 -10.95 11.06
CA THR A 552 15.65 -10.42 12.36
C THR A 552 15.09 -9.00 12.26
N ILE A 553 15.01 -8.43 11.06
CA ILE A 553 14.56 -7.06 10.81
C ILE A 553 13.13 -6.88 11.34
N SER A 554 12.21 -7.80 11.01
CA SER A 554 10.80 -7.74 11.40
C SER A 554 10.57 -7.79 12.91
N SER A 555 11.49 -8.39 13.65
CA SER A 555 11.44 -8.50 15.12
C SER A 555 12.04 -7.29 15.85
N THR A 556 12.59 -6.30 15.12
CA THR A 556 13.17 -5.10 15.73
C THR A 556 12.06 -4.25 16.36
N PRO A 557 12.13 -3.96 17.69
CA PRO A 557 11.13 -3.10 18.32
C PRO A 557 11.20 -1.65 17.83
N VAL A 558 10.04 -1.05 17.62
CA VAL A 558 9.90 0.41 17.40
C VAL A 558 9.90 1.09 18.76
N ARG A 559 10.90 1.90 19.05
CA ARG A 559 11.00 2.65 20.33
C ARG A 559 10.13 3.90 20.32
N MET A 560 10.00 4.55 19.17
CA MET A 560 9.21 5.77 19.05
C MET A 560 8.74 5.95 17.61
N THR A 561 7.51 6.42 17.46
CA THR A 561 6.94 6.89 16.20
C THR A 561 6.47 8.32 16.39
N VAL A 562 6.87 9.20 15.50
CA VAL A 562 6.46 10.60 15.47
C VAL A 562 5.73 10.85 14.15
N VAL A 563 4.55 11.45 14.22
CA VAL A 563 3.75 11.87 13.06
C VAL A 563 3.41 13.34 13.23
N ASN A 564 3.72 14.13 12.22
CA ASN A 564 3.47 15.56 12.24
C ASN A 564 4.05 16.25 13.51
N GLY A 565 5.25 15.80 13.94
CA GLY A 565 5.93 16.31 15.15
C GLY A 565 5.38 15.78 16.48
N GLN A 566 4.28 15.04 16.46
CA GLN A 566 3.67 14.47 17.67
C GLN A 566 4.15 13.04 17.92
N VAL A 567 4.54 12.73 19.16
CA VAL A 567 4.90 11.38 19.56
C VAL A 567 3.60 10.56 19.69
N VAL A 568 3.36 9.66 18.71
CA VAL A 568 2.16 8.81 18.65
C VAL A 568 2.39 7.41 19.22
N HIS A 569 3.65 7.02 19.37
CA HIS A 569 4.06 5.78 20.05
C HIS A 569 5.39 5.98 20.77
N ARG A 570 5.51 5.40 21.98
CA ARG A 570 6.75 5.29 22.76
C ARG A 570 6.75 4.00 23.56
N GLN A 571 7.81 3.17 23.41
CA GLN A 571 8.05 1.96 24.19
C GLN A 571 8.94 2.25 25.41
#